data_8d484b88893b2dd1d827e994c207111b
#
_entry.id   8d484b88893b2dd1d827e994c207111b
#
_cell.length_a   1.000
_cell.length_b   1.000
_cell.length_c   1.000
_cell.angle_alpha   90.00
_cell.angle_beta   90.00
_cell.angle_gamma   90.00
#
_symmetry.space_group_name_H-M   'P 1'
#
loop_
_entity.id
_entity.type
_entity.pdbx_description
1 polymer ?
#
loop_
_entity_poly.entity_id
_entity_poly.type
_entity_poly.pdbx_seq_one_letter_code
_entity_poly.pdbx_strand_id
1 'polypeptide(L)'
;MKIIETTIRKYYLSLICGILISAAMFSAIEFISMTDEPDISSNCQAGLNYLSTAEKADSSVAEDFFRDKIKDRLALKKSNSEREALINDIKNHNVDVFPLFKDYLILGDSRALGFSYFKFLSYSRVFAGGGDTILKVREHMDKIKILAPTYIYLCYGLNDAGIGIWKTPEDYANDVLSVINELRQALPDSKIYYNSIIWISDGAASYAPWAQIYDYSAACRVMCEQNGIHYIDNDEICKLLRENKWWSGDGIHLCEPFYKFWAENLYLAILED
;
A
#
# COMPACT_ATOMS: atom_id res chain seq x y z
N MET A 1 6.42 34.41 -3.07
CA MET A 1 5.31 33.95 -2.19
C MET A 1 4.06 34.83 -2.35
N LYS A 2 4.11 36.15 -2.19
CA LYS A 2 2.93 37.04 -2.35
C LYS A 2 2.21 36.97 -3.72
N ILE A 3 2.92 36.74 -4.83
CA ILE A 3 2.35 36.71 -6.18
C ILE A 3 1.49 35.47 -6.43
N ILE A 4 1.89 34.31 -5.88
CA ILE A 4 1.16 33.04 -6.00
C ILE A 4 -0.15 33.09 -5.20
N GLU A 5 -0.12 33.69 -4.03
CA GLU A 5 -1.28 33.87 -3.15
C GLU A 5 -2.36 34.76 -3.80
N THR A 6 -1.94 35.81 -4.48
CA THR A 6 -2.84 36.74 -5.18
C THR A 6 -3.47 36.11 -6.41
N THR A 7 -2.73 35.24 -7.11
CA THR A 7 -3.24 34.52 -8.30
C THR A 7 -4.25 33.45 -7.89
N ILE A 8 -3.95 32.68 -6.86
CA ILE A 8 -4.87 31.66 -6.32
C ILE A 8 -6.18 32.30 -5.82
N ARG A 9 -6.08 33.44 -5.12
CA ARG A 9 -7.26 34.17 -4.63
C ARG A 9 -8.14 34.69 -5.76
N LYS A 10 -7.56 35.16 -6.88
CA LYS A 10 -8.32 35.57 -8.07
C LYS A 10 -9.02 34.41 -8.75
N TYR A 11 -8.38 33.25 -8.88
CA TYR A 11 -9.01 32.06 -9.47
C TYR A 11 -10.15 31.51 -8.61
N TYR A 12 -10.02 31.53 -7.29
CA TYR A 12 -11.10 31.10 -6.39
C TYR A 12 -12.28 32.07 -6.40
N LEU A 13 -12.03 33.37 -6.45
CA LEU A 13 -13.12 34.36 -6.56
C LEU A 13 -13.89 34.19 -7.89
N SER A 14 -13.21 33.99 -9.00
CA SER A 14 -13.86 33.76 -10.30
C SER A 14 -14.63 32.44 -10.36
N LEU A 15 -14.15 31.39 -9.70
CA LEU A 15 -14.84 30.10 -9.61
C LEU A 15 -16.11 30.20 -8.76
N ILE A 16 -16.05 30.90 -7.62
CA ILE A 16 -17.21 31.14 -6.75
C ILE A 16 -18.24 32.00 -7.46
N CYS A 17 -17.82 33.07 -8.14
CA CYS A 17 -18.73 33.86 -8.97
C CYS A 17 -19.36 33.06 -10.11
N GLY A 18 -18.59 32.16 -10.76
CA GLY A 18 -19.12 31.29 -11.81
C GLY A 18 -20.16 30.29 -11.29
N ILE A 19 -19.96 29.72 -10.11
CA ILE A 19 -20.92 28.80 -9.47
C ILE A 19 -22.17 29.52 -9.02
N LEU A 20 -22.05 30.73 -8.48
CA LEU A 20 -23.20 31.54 -8.07
C LEU A 20 -24.04 32.01 -9.27
N ILE A 21 -23.37 32.36 -10.38
CA ILE A 21 -24.07 32.75 -11.63
C ILE A 21 -24.78 31.54 -12.26
N SER A 22 -24.15 30.35 -12.27
CA SER A 22 -24.79 29.15 -12.79
C SER A 22 -25.95 28.66 -11.94
N ALA A 23 -25.87 28.77 -10.61
CA ALA A 23 -26.97 28.46 -9.71
C ALA A 23 -28.15 29.44 -9.87
N ALA A 24 -27.84 30.72 -10.06
CA ALA A 24 -28.88 31.73 -10.33
C ALA A 24 -29.53 31.53 -11.73
N MET A 25 -28.78 31.13 -12.76
CA MET A 25 -29.35 30.79 -14.08
C MET A 25 -30.21 29.52 -14.04
N PHE A 26 -29.78 28.49 -13.30
CA PHE A 26 -30.58 27.26 -13.16
C PHE A 26 -31.91 27.50 -12.47
N SER A 27 -31.92 28.30 -11.41
CA SER A 27 -33.13 28.72 -10.73
C SER A 27 -34.04 29.57 -11.61
N ALA A 28 -33.48 30.39 -12.51
CA ALA A 28 -34.25 31.20 -13.46
C ALA A 28 -34.87 30.35 -14.58
N ILE A 29 -34.22 29.26 -15.01
CA ILE A 29 -34.73 28.35 -16.05
C ILE A 29 -35.85 27.46 -15.53
N GLU A 30 -35.80 26.97 -14.30
CA GLU A 30 -36.92 26.24 -13.65
C GLU A 30 -38.14 27.16 -13.45
N PHE A 31 -37.91 28.45 -13.22
CA PHE A 31 -38.97 29.42 -13.03
C PHE A 31 -39.78 29.73 -14.30
N ILE A 32 -39.17 29.61 -15.48
CA ILE A 32 -39.82 29.90 -16.79
C ILE A 32 -40.70 28.73 -17.28
N SER A 33 -40.59 27.54 -16.71
CA SER A 33 -41.30 26.33 -17.17
C SER A 33 -42.65 26.08 -16.46
N MET A 34 -43.04 26.90 -15.48
CA MET A 34 -44.36 26.82 -14.81
C MET A 34 -45.34 27.79 -15.44
N THR A 35 -46.21 27.29 -16.31
CA THR A 35 -47.31 28.02 -16.97
C THR A 35 -48.54 28.12 -16.04
N ASP A 36 -48.48 28.92 -15.01
CA ASP A 36 -49.58 29.60 -14.39
C ASP A 36 -49.05 30.98 -14.01
N GLU A 37 -49.68 32.08 -14.48
CA GLU A 37 -49.21 33.44 -14.21
C GLU A 37 -49.08 33.66 -12.69
N PRO A 38 -47.87 33.51 -12.13
CA PRO A 38 -47.65 33.81 -10.71
C PRO A 38 -47.59 35.33 -10.59
N ASP A 39 -48.23 35.83 -9.56
CA ASP A 39 -48.10 37.23 -9.15
C ASP A 39 -46.59 37.57 -9.01
N ILE A 40 -46.04 38.19 -10.07
CA ILE A 40 -44.61 38.53 -10.22
C ILE A 40 -44.14 39.39 -9.02
N SER A 41 -45.04 40.15 -8.40
CA SER A 41 -44.72 41.01 -7.27
C SER A 41 -44.42 40.22 -5.99
N SER A 42 -45.17 39.15 -5.70
CA SER A 42 -44.96 38.32 -4.51
C SER A 42 -43.71 37.45 -4.62
N ASN A 43 -43.43 36.93 -5.82
CA ASN A 43 -42.24 36.13 -6.09
C ASN A 43 -40.95 36.97 -6.09
N CYS A 44 -41.00 38.21 -6.64
CA CYS A 44 -39.88 39.14 -6.53
C CYS A 44 -39.57 39.50 -5.09
N GLN A 45 -40.60 39.74 -4.27
CA GLN A 45 -40.45 40.06 -2.84
C GLN A 45 -39.89 38.87 -2.05
N ALA A 46 -40.33 37.63 -2.35
CA ALA A 46 -39.78 36.42 -1.77
C ALA A 46 -38.31 36.21 -2.14
N GLY A 47 -37.95 36.47 -3.39
CA GLY A 47 -36.56 36.43 -3.85
C GLY A 47 -35.68 37.47 -3.17
N LEU A 48 -36.15 38.72 -3.06
CA LEU A 48 -35.44 39.78 -2.34
C LEU A 48 -35.25 39.47 -0.85
N ASN A 49 -36.28 38.88 -0.22
CA ASN A 49 -36.20 38.46 1.18
C ASN A 49 -35.20 37.31 1.36
N TYR A 50 -35.15 36.33 0.42
CA TYR A 50 -34.18 35.27 0.43
C TYR A 50 -32.73 35.82 0.29
N LEU A 51 -32.49 36.71 -0.67
CA LEU A 51 -31.19 37.33 -0.87
C LEU A 51 -30.75 38.16 0.35
N SER A 52 -31.65 38.95 0.92
CA SER A 52 -31.39 39.73 2.14
C SER A 52 -31.13 38.87 3.37
N THR A 53 -31.70 37.66 3.44
CA THR A 53 -31.44 36.71 4.50
C THR A 53 -30.09 36.01 4.28
N ALA A 54 -29.79 35.69 3.02
CA ALA A 54 -28.50 35.09 2.64
C ALA A 54 -27.32 36.06 2.83
N GLU A 55 -27.53 37.37 2.56
CA GLU A 55 -26.52 38.40 2.82
C GLU A 55 -26.29 38.64 4.33
N LYS A 56 -27.29 38.40 5.17
CA LYS A 56 -27.17 38.49 6.62
C LYS A 56 -26.71 37.22 7.29
N ALA A 57 -26.62 36.10 6.52
CA ALA A 57 -26.05 34.87 7.05
C ALA A 57 -24.62 35.11 7.44
N ASP A 58 -24.27 34.73 8.66
CA ASP A 58 -22.91 34.88 9.19
C ASP A 58 -21.94 34.07 8.33
N SER A 59 -21.10 34.76 7.56
CA SER A 59 -20.07 34.14 6.70
C SER A 59 -18.96 33.45 7.50
N SER A 60 -18.88 33.72 8.82
CA SER A 60 -17.83 33.18 9.68
C SER A 60 -17.81 31.63 9.69
N VAL A 61 -19.00 31.00 9.72
CA VAL A 61 -19.13 29.54 9.68
C VAL A 61 -18.60 28.96 8.36
N ALA A 62 -18.92 29.64 7.24
CA ALA A 62 -18.41 29.24 5.92
C ALA A 62 -16.89 29.47 5.82
N GLU A 63 -16.40 30.60 6.32
CA GLU A 63 -14.98 30.93 6.33
C GLU A 63 -14.18 29.92 7.17
N ASP A 64 -14.67 29.56 8.34
CA ASP A 64 -14.03 28.57 9.21
C ASP A 64 -14.02 27.19 8.56
N PHE A 65 -15.13 26.75 7.95
CA PHE A 65 -15.19 25.50 7.19
C PHE A 65 -14.18 25.46 6.04
N PHE A 66 -14.07 26.53 5.25
CA PHE A 66 -13.09 26.60 4.16
C PHE A 66 -11.65 26.66 4.70
N ARG A 67 -11.40 27.35 5.82
CA ARG A 67 -10.08 27.40 6.47
C ARG A 67 -9.64 26.02 6.92
N ASP A 68 -10.52 25.25 7.55
CA ASP A 68 -10.23 23.88 7.99
C ASP A 68 -9.97 22.96 6.78
N LYS A 69 -10.80 23.03 5.74
CA LYS A 69 -10.59 22.29 4.49
C LYS A 69 -9.25 22.61 3.81
N ILE A 70 -8.85 23.89 3.81
CA ILE A 70 -7.53 24.30 3.26
C ILE A 70 -6.41 23.74 4.14
N LYS A 71 -6.54 23.79 5.46
CA LYS A 71 -5.56 23.26 6.41
C LYS A 71 -5.39 21.75 6.23
N ASP A 72 -6.48 20.98 6.14
CA ASP A 72 -6.47 19.54 5.89
C ASP A 72 -5.77 19.20 4.56
N ARG A 73 -6.10 19.94 3.49
CA ARG A 73 -5.48 19.75 2.17
C ARG A 73 -3.98 20.08 2.18
N LEU A 74 -3.54 21.10 2.92
CA LEU A 74 -2.14 21.44 3.06
C LEU A 74 -1.38 20.39 3.87
N ALA A 75 -2.00 19.86 4.94
CA ALA A 75 -1.44 18.77 5.73
C ALA A 75 -1.27 17.50 4.90
N LEU A 76 -2.30 17.11 4.12
CA LEU A 76 -2.23 15.98 3.19
C LEU A 76 -1.13 16.14 2.14
N LYS A 77 -1.02 17.33 1.53
CA LYS A 77 0.02 17.63 0.54
C LYS A 77 1.43 17.52 1.15
N LYS A 78 1.61 18.00 2.39
CA LYS A 78 2.89 17.88 3.10
C LYS A 78 3.22 16.41 3.38
N SER A 79 2.26 15.64 3.90
CA SER A 79 2.42 14.21 4.16
C SER A 79 2.79 13.42 2.90
N ASN A 80 2.15 13.70 1.76
CA ASN A 80 2.47 13.06 0.47
C ASN A 80 3.89 13.43 0.01
N SER A 81 4.30 14.69 0.16
CA SER A 81 5.65 15.13 -0.21
C SER A 81 6.73 14.47 0.66
N GLU A 82 6.48 14.29 1.96
CA GLU A 82 7.39 13.58 2.87
C GLU A 82 7.47 12.09 2.52
N ARG A 83 6.35 11.46 2.17
CA ARG A 83 6.29 10.07 1.69
C ARG A 83 7.07 9.88 0.39
N GLU A 84 6.86 10.76 -0.60
CA GLU A 84 7.60 10.73 -1.87
C GLU A 84 9.11 10.92 -1.67
N ALA A 85 9.52 11.83 -0.78
CA ALA A 85 10.92 12.01 -0.44
C ALA A 85 11.52 10.74 0.17
N LEU A 86 10.81 10.11 1.11
CA LEU A 86 11.26 8.85 1.72
C LEU A 86 11.36 7.71 0.69
N ILE A 87 10.39 7.58 -0.21
CA ILE A 87 10.45 6.60 -1.31
C ILE A 87 11.72 6.82 -2.15
N ASN A 88 12.02 8.07 -2.51
CA ASN A 88 13.21 8.39 -3.30
C ASN A 88 14.50 8.09 -2.52
N ASP A 89 14.55 8.40 -1.23
CA ASP A 89 15.71 8.10 -0.39
C ASP A 89 15.94 6.59 -0.26
N ILE A 90 14.88 5.80 -0.12
CA ILE A 90 14.99 4.33 -0.09
C ILE A 90 15.48 3.81 -1.45
N LYS A 91 14.89 4.24 -2.56
CA LYS A 91 15.28 3.83 -3.92
C LYS A 91 16.74 4.19 -4.26
N ASN A 92 17.28 5.21 -3.63
CA ASN A 92 18.70 5.61 -3.76
C ASN A 92 19.61 5.01 -2.67
N HIS A 93 19.10 4.12 -1.82
CA HIS A 93 19.83 3.47 -0.72
C HIS A 93 20.43 4.45 0.31
N ASN A 94 19.81 5.63 0.47
CA ASN A 94 20.30 6.71 1.34
C ASN A 94 19.80 6.61 2.78
N VAL A 95 18.86 5.69 3.08
CA VAL A 95 18.26 5.54 4.40
C VAL A 95 18.38 4.11 4.91
N ASP A 96 18.60 3.95 6.21
CA ASP A 96 18.44 2.65 6.87
C ASP A 96 16.95 2.43 7.19
N VAL A 97 16.35 1.44 6.53
CA VAL A 97 14.92 1.14 6.68
C VAL A 97 14.59 0.30 7.91
N PHE A 98 15.55 -0.41 8.50
CA PHE A 98 15.29 -1.33 9.62
C PHE A 98 14.62 -0.64 10.83
N PRO A 99 15.05 0.57 11.26
CA PRO A 99 14.37 1.29 12.34
C PRO A 99 12.96 1.75 12.01
N LEU A 100 12.59 1.77 10.72
CA LEU A 100 11.27 2.20 10.25
C LEU A 100 10.22 1.08 10.36
N PHE A 101 10.63 -0.18 10.40
CA PHE A 101 9.71 -1.31 10.59
C PHE A 101 9.01 -1.20 11.94
N LYS A 102 7.74 -0.84 11.92
CA LYS A 102 6.87 -0.78 13.10
C LYS A 102 5.71 -1.75 12.91
N ASP A 103 5.31 -2.40 13.98
CA ASP A 103 4.15 -3.29 14.03
C ASP A 103 4.00 -4.24 12.82
N TYR A 104 5.06 -4.96 12.54
CA TYR A 104 5.20 -5.91 11.43
C TYR A 104 5.36 -7.34 11.93
N LEU A 105 5.14 -8.30 11.04
CA LEU A 105 5.52 -9.69 11.20
C LEU A 105 6.03 -10.24 9.88
N ILE A 106 7.22 -10.84 9.89
CA ILE A 106 7.75 -11.60 8.76
C ILE A 106 7.54 -13.09 9.05
N LEU A 107 6.89 -13.78 8.13
CA LEU A 107 6.68 -15.21 8.13
C LEU A 107 7.43 -15.79 6.94
N GLY A 108 8.27 -16.80 7.13
CA GLY A 108 9.07 -17.29 6.02
C GLY A 108 9.92 -18.52 6.28
N ASP A 109 10.74 -18.83 5.31
CA ASP A 109 11.70 -19.94 5.33
C ASP A 109 13.06 -19.52 5.93
N SER A 110 14.09 -20.40 5.76
CA SER A 110 15.44 -20.15 6.27
C SER A 110 16.07 -18.83 5.77
N ARG A 111 15.67 -18.33 4.59
CA ARG A 111 16.19 -17.07 4.07
C ARG A 111 15.59 -15.89 4.82
N ALA A 112 14.28 -15.91 5.10
CA ALA A 112 13.65 -14.89 5.91
C ALA A 112 14.16 -14.88 7.36
N LEU A 113 14.57 -16.03 7.91
CA LEU A 113 15.22 -16.12 9.22
C LEU A 113 16.46 -15.21 9.31
N GLY A 114 17.17 -14.97 8.22
CA GLY A 114 18.34 -14.11 8.17
C GLY A 114 18.10 -12.69 8.68
N PHE A 115 16.90 -12.14 8.55
CA PHE A 115 16.58 -10.84 9.14
C PHE A 115 16.80 -10.77 10.64
N SER A 116 16.47 -11.84 11.37
CA SER A 116 16.71 -11.91 12.81
C SER A 116 18.07 -12.52 13.15
N TYR A 117 18.57 -13.47 12.36
CA TYR A 117 19.89 -14.09 12.54
C TYR A 117 21.00 -13.04 12.48
N PHE A 118 20.98 -12.15 11.51
CA PHE A 118 21.91 -11.02 11.39
C PHE A 118 21.55 -9.82 12.27
N LYS A 119 20.52 -9.95 13.14
CA LYS A 119 20.11 -8.93 14.11
C LYS A 119 19.59 -7.62 13.50
N PHE A 120 19.13 -7.63 12.27
CA PHE A 120 18.47 -6.50 11.64
C PHE A 120 17.08 -6.26 12.22
N LEU A 121 16.32 -7.32 12.46
CA LEU A 121 14.98 -7.30 13.00
C LEU A 121 14.85 -8.23 14.21
N SER A 122 13.87 -7.98 15.07
CA SER A 122 13.66 -8.77 16.29
C SER A 122 13.18 -10.19 15.98
N TYR A 123 13.75 -11.19 16.66
CA TYR A 123 13.25 -12.57 16.64
C TYR A 123 11.77 -12.71 17.01
N SER A 124 11.23 -11.80 17.83
CA SER A 124 9.82 -11.79 18.19
C SER A 124 8.89 -11.36 17.05
N ARG A 125 9.47 -10.86 15.95
CA ARG A 125 8.75 -10.34 14.77
C ARG A 125 9.15 -11.06 13.47
N VAL A 126 9.95 -12.13 13.58
CA VAL A 126 10.35 -12.98 12.45
C VAL A 126 10.09 -14.43 12.82
N PHE A 127 9.00 -15.00 12.31
CA PHE A 127 8.66 -16.41 12.48
C PHE A 127 9.08 -17.17 11.22
N ALA A 128 10.28 -17.67 11.22
CA ALA A 128 10.91 -18.29 10.07
C ALA A 128 11.91 -19.36 10.51
N GLY A 129 12.06 -20.40 9.72
CA GLY A 129 12.95 -21.53 10.06
C GLY A 129 13.45 -22.32 8.87
N GLY A 130 14.45 -23.16 9.13
CA GLY A 130 15.00 -24.08 8.14
C GLY A 130 13.95 -25.13 7.74
N GLY A 131 13.69 -25.26 6.43
CA GLY A 131 12.72 -26.22 5.93
C GLY A 131 11.25 -25.77 6.02
N ASP A 132 10.96 -24.59 6.57
CA ASP A 132 9.60 -24.08 6.69
C ASP A 132 8.98 -23.82 5.31
N THR A 133 7.69 -24.17 5.19
CA THR A 133 6.83 -23.94 4.03
C THR A 133 5.68 -23.01 4.41
N ILE A 134 4.88 -22.58 3.43
CA ILE A 134 3.69 -21.74 3.66
C ILE A 134 2.74 -22.36 4.70
N LEU A 135 2.68 -23.70 4.79
CA LEU A 135 1.82 -24.40 5.75
C LEU A 135 2.19 -24.13 7.20
N LYS A 136 3.44 -23.69 7.46
CA LYS A 136 3.93 -23.35 8.80
C LYS A 136 3.18 -22.16 9.43
N VAL A 137 2.61 -21.30 8.61
CA VAL A 137 1.79 -20.17 9.08
C VAL A 137 0.65 -20.66 9.99
N ARG A 138 0.02 -21.79 9.66
CA ARG A 138 -1.08 -22.37 10.45
C ARG A 138 -0.63 -22.75 11.88
N GLU A 139 0.59 -23.25 12.02
CA GLU A 139 1.15 -23.58 13.34
C GLU A 139 1.43 -22.33 14.19
N HIS A 140 1.65 -21.20 13.54
CA HIS A 140 1.89 -19.92 14.21
C HIS A 140 0.62 -19.10 14.46
N MET A 141 -0.55 -19.53 13.96
CA MET A 141 -1.78 -18.74 13.93
C MET A 141 -2.16 -18.13 15.29
N ASP A 142 -2.06 -18.88 16.38
CA ASP A 142 -2.40 -18.36 17.71
C ASP A 142 -1.44 -17.25 18.15
N LYS A 143 -0.15 -17.39 17.85
CA LYS A 143 0.84 -16.34 18.15
C LYS A 143 0.62 -15.11 17.28
N ILE A 144 0.28 -15.31 16.01
CA ILE A 144 -0.02 -14.23 15.05
C ILE A 144 -1.23 -13.42 15.53
N LYS A 145 -2.30 -14.09 15.98
CA LYS A 145 -3.49 -13.46 16.56
C LYS A 145 -3.17 -12.63 17.81
N ILE A 146 -2.30 -13.14 18.69
CA ILE A 146 -1.87 -12.41 19.88
C ILE A 146 -1.06 -11.17 19.54
N LEU A 147 -0.18 -11.26 18.54
CA LEU A 147 0.63 -10.13 18.08
C LEU A 147 -0.19 -9.09 17.33
N ALA A 148 -1.22 -9.52 16.60
CA ALA A 148 -2.12 -8.70 15.78
C ALA A 148 -1.37 -7.59 14.99
N PRO A 149 -0.34 -7.93 14.18
CA PRO A 149 0.49 -6.93 13.53
C PRO A 149 -0.27 -6.21 12.42
N THR A 150 0.03 -4.93 12.20
CA THR A 150 -0.54 -4.16 11.08
C THR A 150 -0.07 -4.69 9.73
N TYR A 151 1.20 -5.13 9.64
CA TYR A 151 1.81 -5.58 8.38
C TYR A 151 2.31 -7.02 8.51
N ILE A 152 1.87 -7.90 7.61
CA ILE A 152 2.31 -9.30 7.54
C ILE A 152 2.97 -9.55 6.20
N TYR A 153 4.22 -10.02 6.21
CA TYR A 153 4.96 -10.40 5.03
C TYR A 153 5.12 -11.92 4.96
N LEU A 154 4.67 -12.53 3.87
CA LEU A 154 4.84 -13.95 3.59
C LEU A 154 6.03 -14.15 2.67
N CYS A 155 7.13 -14.67 3.19
CA CYS A 155 8.42 -14.84 2.52
C CYS A 155 8.77 -16.34 2.40
N TYR A 156 7.92 -17.10 1.73
CA TYR A 156 8.04 -18.54 1.49
C TYR A 156 8.28 -18.85 0.01
N GLY A 157 8.47 -20.13 -0.30
CA GLY A 157 8.50 -20.65 -1.65
C GLY A 157 9.74 -21.48 -1.99
N LEU A 158 10.86 -21.27 -1.29
CA LEU A 158 12.07 -22.06 -1.52
C LEU A 158 11.87 -23.54 -1.20
N ASN A 159 11.43 -23.83 0.02
CA ASN A 159 11.18 -25.20 0.45
C ASN A 159 9.92 -25.75 -0.19
N ASP A 160 8.93 -24.90 -0.41
CA ASP A 160 7.67 -25.25 -1.04
C ASP A 160 7.91 -25.86 -2.43
N ALA A 161 8.74 -25.23 -3.26
CA ALA A 161 9.13 -25.77 -4.56
C ALA A 161 10.00 -27.04 -4.45
N GLY A 162 10.82 -27.14 -3.36
CA GLY A 162 11.82 -28.20 -3.19
C GLY A 162 11.31 -29.48 -2.55
N ILE A 163 10.25 -29.43 -1.75
CA ILE A 163 9.79 -30.60 -0.95
C ILE A 163 8.90 -31.54 -1.76
N GLY A 164 8.26 -31.07 -2.85
CA GLY A 164 7.41 -31.90 -3.71
C GLY A 164 6.05 -32.26 -3.09
N ILE A 165 5.54 -31.44 -2.16
CA ILE A 165 4.19 -31.60 -1.59
C ILE A 165 3.13 -31.27 -2.66
N TRP A 166 3.37 -30.21 -3.42
CA TRP A 166 2.47 -29.74 -4.47
C TRP A 166 2.85 -30.36 -5.82
N LYS A 167 1.85 -30.79 -6.57
CA LYS A 167 2.05 -31.40 -7.88
C LYS A 167 2.33 -30.36 -8.96
N THR A 168 1.73 -29.17 -8.81
CA THR A 168 1.88 -28.05 -9.74
C THR A 168 2.12 -26.75 -8.98
N PRO A 169 2.69 -25.73 -9.64
CA PRO A 169 2.80 -24.38 -9.09
C PRO A 169 1.44 -23.78 -8.70
N GLU A 170 0.36 -24.11 -9.43
CA GLU A 170 -1.00 -23.67 -9.16
C GLU A 170 -1.56 -24.29 -7.87
N ASP A 171 -1.26 -25.57 -7.60
CA ASP A 171 -1.64 -26.22 -6.33
C ASP A 171 -1.02 -25.48 -5.14
N TYR A 172 0.25 -25.08 -5.26
CA TYR A 172 0.93 -24.25 -4.27
C TYR A 172 0.27 -22.88 -4.11
N ALA A 173 0.02 -22.17 -5.21
CA ALA A 173 -0.62 -20.87 -5.19
C ALA A 173 -2.02 -20.91 -4.53
N ASN A 174 -2.78 -21.99 -4.73
CA ASN A 174 -4.06 -22.22 -4.08
C ASN A 174 -3.93 -22.39 -2.55
N ASP A 175 -2.91 -23.12 -2.09
CA ASP A 175 -2.64 -23.25 -0.65
C ASP A 175 -2.16 -21.90 -0.04
N VAL A 176 -1.34 -21.13 -0.76
CA VAL A 176 -0.99 -19.75 -0.35
C VAL A 176 -2.24 -18.89 -0.19
N LEU A 177 -3.16 -18.94 -1.17
CA LEU A 177 -4.43 -18.22 -1.11
C LEU A 177 -5.27 -18.66 0.10
N SER A 178 -5.34 -19.97 0.36
CA SER A 178 -6.05 -20.51 1.53
C SER A 178 -5.48 -19.93 2.84
N VAL A 179 -4.15 -19.94 2.99
CA VAL A 179 -3.47 -19.38 4.17
C VAL A 179 -3.72 -17.88 4.31
N ILE A 180 -3.66 -17.12 3.21
CA ILE A 180 -3.95 -15.68 3.22
C ILE A 180 -5.39 -15.42 3.65
N ASN A 181 -6.35 -16.20 3.18
CA ASN A 181 -7.75 -16.07 3.56
C ASN A 181 -7.98 -16.40 5.04
N GLU A 182 -7.28 -17.40 5.58
CA GLU A 182 -7.29 -17.71 7.02
C GLU A 182 -6.73 -16.54 7.85
N LEU A 183 -5.64 -15.91 7.38
CA LEU A 183 -5.07 -14.71 8.03
C LEU A 183 -6.03 -13.52 7.95
N ARG A 184 -6.62 -13.24 6.78
CA ARG A 184 -7.61 -12.16 6.59
C ARG A 184 -8.83 -12.32 7.49
N GLN A 185 -9.30 -13.56 7.65
CA GLN A 185 -10.42 -13.86 8.55
C GLN A 185 -10.03 -13.64 10.02
N ALA A 186 -8.82 -14.03 10.41
CA ALA A 186 -8.35 -13.94 11.77
C ALA A 186 -7.96 -12.50 12.16
N LEU A 187 -7.48 -11.71 11.21
CA LEU A 187 -6.88 -10.38 11.37
C LEU A 187 -7.36 -9.43 10.25
N PRO A 188 -8.62 -9.00 10.28
CA PRO A 188 -9.23 -8.23 9.18
C PRO A 188 -8.58 -6.85 8.97
N ASP A 189 -7.91 -6.31 10.01
CA ASP A 189 -7.25 -5.00 9.96
C ASP A 189 -5.78 -5.10 9.51
N SER A 190 -5.23 -6.31 9.38
CA SER A 190 -3.85 -6.52 8.94
C SER A 190 -3.73 -6.47 7.42
N LYS A 191 -2.72 -5.77 6.94
CA LYS A 191 -2.32 -5.79 5.53
C LYS A 191 -1.37 -6.95 5.29
N ILE A 192 -1.70 -7.81 4.33
CA ILE A 192 -0.93 -9.01 4.02
C ILE A 192 -0.26 -8.85 2.66
N TYR A 193 1.06 -9.04 2.66
CA TYR A 193 1.92 -8.95 1.49
C TYR A 193 2.50 -10.32 1.19
N TYR A 194 2.29 -10.80 -0.03
CA TYR A 194 3.01 -11.97 -0.53
C TYR A 194 4.29 -11.50 -1.24
N ASN A 195 5.42 -11.93 -0.71
CA ASN A 195 6.73 -11.58 -1.25
C ASN A 195 7.17 -12.64 -2.27
N SER A 196 7.49 -12.24 -3.50
CA SER A 196 7.95 -13.15 -4.53
C SER A 196 9.19 -13.92 -4.09
N ILE A 197 9.36 -15.11 -4.60
CA ILE A 197 10.48 -15.98 -4.20
C ILE A 197 11.78 -15.32 -4.67
N ILE A 198 12.69 -15.05 -3.73
CA ILE A 198 14.04 -14.58 -4.06
C ILE A 198 14.72 -15.63 -4.95
N TRP A 199 15.42 -15.21 -5.98
CA TRP A 199 16.12 -16.09 -6.88
C TRP A 199 17.13 -16.98 -6.14
N ILE A 200 17.48 -18.11 -6.75
CA ILE A 200 18.59 -18.97 -6.36
C ILE A 200 19.62 -18.97 -7.48
N SER A 201 20.84 -19.41 -7.21
CA SER A 201 21.86 -19.49 -8.26
C SER A 201 21.48 -20.50 -9.34
N ASP A 202 21.98 -20.31 -10.56
CA ASP A 202 21.76 -21.24 -11.67
C ASP A 202 22.21 -22.66 -11.33
N GLY A 203 23.30 -22.78 -10.55
CA GLY A 203 23.78 -24.06 -10.04
C GLY A 203 22.76 -24.73 -9.14
N ALA A 204 22.17 -24.01 -8.18
CA ALA A 204 21.13 -24.54 -7.31
C ALA A 204 19.84 -24.86 -8.09
N ALA A 205 19.41 -23.99 -9.01
CA ALA A 205 18.24 -24.19 -9.84
C ALA A 205 18.34 -25.41 -10.78
N SER A 206 19.58 -25.88 -11.08
CA SER A 206 19.78 -27.10 -11.88
C SER A 206 19.44 -28.38 -11.14
N TYR A 207 19.31 -28.37 -9.82
CA TYR A 207 18.86 -29.51 -9.04
C TYR A 207 17.35 -29.71 -9.17
N ALA A 208 16.95 -30.96 -9.39
CA ALA A 208 15.55 -31.32 -9.66
C ALA A 208 14.50 -30.70 -8.69
N PRO A 209 14.74 -30.62 -7.37
CA PRO A 209 13.73 -30.05 -6.47
C PRO A 209 13.37 -28.61 -6.82
N TRP A 210 14.31 -27.77 -7.30
CA TRP A 210 14.09 -26.34 -7.55
C TRP A 210 13.95 -25.97 -9.03
N ALA A 211 13.88 -26.94 -9.93
CA ALA A 211 13.78 -26.66 -11.37
C ALA A 211 12.56 -25.79 -11.75
N GLN A 212 11.51 -25.85 -10.95
CA GLN A 212 10.24 -25.10 -11.18
C GLN A 212 10.06 -23.90 -10.24
N ILE A 213 11.08 -23.49 -9.48
CA ILE A 213 10.93 -22.43 -8.45
C ILE A 213 10.38 -21.12 -9.01
N TYR A 214 10.73 -20.77 -10.24
CA TYR A 214 10.24 -19.56 -10.90
C TYR A 214 8.80 -19.69 -11.35
N ASP A 215 8.34 -20.90 -11.71
CA ASP A 215 6.93 -21.18 -12.05
C ASP A 215 6.05 -21.04 -10.81
N TYR A 216 6.54 -21.45 -9.63
CA TYR A 216 5.88 -21.23 -8.35
C TYR A 216 5.69 -19.75 -8.05
N SER A 217 6.73 -18.93 -8.28
CA SER A 217 6.65 -17.48 -8.11
C SER A 217 5.65 -16.85 -9.08
N ALA A 218 5.67 -17.29 -10.35
CA ALA A 218 4.74 -16.79 -11.38
C ALA A 218 3.28 -17.14 -11.08
N ALA A 219 3.01 -18.36 -10.63
CA ALA A 219 1.66 -18.78 -10.24
C ALA A 219 1.13 -17.95 -9.06
N CYS A 220 1.99 -17.67 -8.07
CA CYS A 220 1.60 -16.80 -6.96
C CYS A 220 1.36 -15.36 -7.38
N ARG A 221 2.10 -14.82 -8.36
CA ARG A 221 1.83 -13.49 -8.92
C ARG A 221 0.42 -13.42 -9.50
N VAL A 222 0.08 -14.37 -10.37
CA VAL A 222 -1.25 -14.45 -11.00
C VAL A 222 -2.35 -14.59 -9.94
N MET A 223 -2.14 -15.46 -8.95
CA MET A 223 -3.07 -15.65 -7.83
C MET A 223 -3.28 -14.34 -7.05
N CYS A 224 -2.21 -13.61 -6.72
CA CYS A 224 -2.30 -12.34 -6.01
C CYS A 224 -3.08 -11.30 -6.80
N GLU A 225 -2.78 -11.15 -8.10
CA GLU A 225 -3.48 -10.22 -9.00
C GLU A 225 -4.98 -10.53 -9.07
N GLN A 226 -5.35 -11.80 -9.20
CA GLN A 226 -6.76 -12.22 -9.29
C GLN A 226 -7.55 -12.03 -7.99
N ASN A 227 -6.87 -12.01 -6.83
CA ASN A 227 -7.52 -11.98 -5.52
C ASN A 227 -7.27 -10.66 -4.74
N GLY A 228 -6.74 -9.63 -5.40
CA GLY A 228 -6.45 -8.33 -4.78
C GLY A 228 -5.53 -8.46 -3.56
N ILE A 229 -4.45 -9.25 -3.70
CA ILE A 229 -3.43 -9.44 -2.69
C ILE A 229 -2.21 -8.62 -3.09
N HIS A 230 -1.62 -7.88 -2.13
CA HIS A 230 -0.41 -7.12 -2.37
C HIS A 230 0.75 -8.08 -2.68
N TYR A 231 1.29 -7.98 -3.89
CA TYR A 231 2.43 -8.77 -4.35
C TYR A 231 3.68 -7.91 -4.36
N ILE A 232 4.70 -8.33 -3.62
CA ILE A 232 6.01 -7.66 -3.61
C ILE A 232 6.90 -8.37 -4.63
N ASP A 233 7.23 -7.67 -5.70
CA ASP A 233 8.14 -8.15 -6.74
C ASP A 233 9.60 -7.92 -6.34
N ASN A 234 10.38 -9.00 -6.25
CA ASN A 234 11.80 -8.95 -5.93
C ASN A 234 12.71 -9.03 -7.17
N ASP A 235 12.17 -9.06 -8.38
CA ASP A 235 12.98 -9.29 -9.58
C ASP A 235 14.10 -8.26 -9.74
N GLU A 236 13.85 -6.98 -9.41
CA GLU A 236 14.89 -5.95 -9.52
C GLU A 236 16.03 -6.16 -8.53
N ILE A 237 15.74 -6.45 -7.26
CA ILE A 237 16.80 -6.72 -6.28
C ILE A 237 17.50 -8.07 -6.55
N CYS A 238 16.77 -9.02 -7.12
CA CYS A 238 17.35 -10.31 -7.50
C CYS A 238 18.37 -10.21 -8.64
N LYS A 239 18.34 -9.16 -9.46
CA LYS A 239 19.39 -8.91 -10.46
C LYS A 239 20.77 -8.74 -9.83
N LEU A 240 20.84 -8.26 -8.60
CA LEU A 240 22.08 -8.15 -7.83
C LEU A 240 22.69 -9.54 -7.57
N LEU A 241 21.86 -10.58 -7.43
CA LEU A 241 22.30 -11.95 -7.15
C LEU A 241 23.09 -12.60 -8.29
N ARG A 242 23.09 -12.00 -9.49
CA ARG A 242 23.98 -12.40 -10.59
C ARG A 242 25.45 -12.22 -10.24
N GLU A 243 25.76 -11.37 -9.26
CA GLU A 243 27.09 -11.27 -8.67
C GLU A 243 27.22 -12.28 -7.53
N ASN A 244 28.11 -13.25 -7.66
CA ASN A 244 28.28 -14.35 -6.69
C ASN A 244 28.56 -13.92 -5.25
N LYS A 245 28.98 -12.68 -5.02
CA LYS A 245 29.27 -12.12 -3.69
C LYS A 245 28.07 -12.09 -2.72
N TRP A 246 26.85 -12.23 -3.24
CA TRP A 246 25.62 -12.17 -2.44
C TRP A 246 25.16 -13.52 -1.89
N TRP A 247 25.81 -14.62 -2.31
CA TRP A 247 25.50 -15.96 -1.86
C TRP A 247 26.41 -16.40 -0.71
N SER A 248 25.88 -17.19 0.21
CA SER A 248 26.64 -17.76 1.33
C SER A 248 27.50 -18.97 0.94
N GLY A 249 27.61 -19.30 -0.35
CA GLY A 249 28.41 -20.39 -0.88
C GLY A 249 27.62 -21.60 -1.36
N ASP A 250 26.37 -21.75 -0.96
CA ASP A 250 25.48 -22.82 -1.41
C ASP A 250 24.58 -22.41 -2.59
N GLY A 251 24.63 -21.14 -2.98
CA GLY A 251 23.81 -20.58 -4.05
C GLY A 251 22.31 -20.44 -3.71
N ILE A 252 21.95 -20.60 -2.45
CA ILE A 252 20.56 -20.58 -1.94
C ILE A 252 20.39 -19.52 -0.87
N HIS A 253 21.25 -19.55 0.16
CA HIS A 253 21.22 -18.62 1.26
C HIS A 253 21.95 -17.32 0.94
N LEU A 254 21.49 -16.24 1.52
CA LEU A 254 21.94 -14.89 1.22
C LEU A 254 22.98 -14.41 2.22
N CYS A 255 23.98 -13.65 1.75
CA CYS A 255 24.90 -12.94 2.63
C CYS A 255 24.21 -11.77 3.33
N GLU A 256 24.73 -11.43 4.51
CA GLU A 256 24.21 -10.35 5.36
C GLU A 256 23.88 -9.04 4.61
N PRO A 257 24.76 -8.49 3.74
CA PRO A 257 24.50 -7.19 3.11
C PRO A 257 23.30 -7.19 2.16
N PHE A 258 22.86 -8.35 1.64
CA PHE A 258 21.70 -8.42 0.75
C PHE A 258 20.39 -8.08 1.46
N TYR A 259 20.32 -8.33 2.78
CA TYR A 259 19.11 -8.07 3.56
C TYR A 259 18.72 -6.60 3.59
N LYS A 260 19.66 -5.68 3.37
CA LYS A 260 19.34 -4.25 3.22
C LYS A 260 18.42 -4.04 2.01
N PHE A 261 18.79 -4.54 0.84
CA PHE A 261 18.01 -4.40 -0.39
C PHE A 261 16.63 -5.08 -0.26
N TRP A 262 16.61 -6.25 0.37
CA TRP A 262 15.35 -6.94 0.60
C TRP A 262 14.43 -6.18 1.56
N ALA A 263 14.96 -5.65 2.67
CA ALA A 263 14.20 -4.82 3.59
C ALA A 263 13.68 -3.54 2.93
N GLU A 264 14.50 -2.87 2.11
CA GLU A 264 14.10 -1.69 1.33
C GLU A 264 12.90 -2.01 0.45
N ASN A 265 12.94 -3.15 -0.27
CA ASN A 265 11.83 -3.57 -1.13
C ASN A 265 10.55 -3.91 -0.34
N LEU A 266 10.68 -4.59 0.81
CA LEU A 266 9.54 -4.85 1.70
C LEU A 266 8.93 -3.55 2.23
N TYR A 267 9.76 -2.57 2.58
CA TYR A 267 9.27 -1.30 3.13
C TYR A 267 8.65 -0.39 2.07
N LEU A 268 9.19 -0.38 0.86
CA LEU A 268 8.61 0.34 -0.28
C LEU A 268 7.17 -0.11 -0.54
N ALA A 269 6.87 -1.39 -0.41
CA ALA A 269 5.52 -1.92 -0.59
C ALA A 269 4.49 -1.29 0.37
N ILE A 270 4.88 -0.93 1.61
CA ILE A 270 4.01 -0.20 2.54
C ILE A 270 3.78 1.24 2.07
N LEU A 271 4.83 1.88 1.53
CA LEU A 271 4.75 3.28 1.12
C LEU A 271 4.01 3.45 -0.20
N GLU A 272 4.02 2.45 -1.08
CA GLU A 272 3.37 2.51 -2.39
C GLU A 272 1.90 2.01 -2.34
N ASP A 273 1.46 1.45 -1.22
CA ASP A 273 0.09 1.05 -0.91
C ASP A 273 -0.72 2.26 -0.38
#